data_39561f55ffc10ab3fd4f21ba8e95665f
#
_entry.id   39561f55ffc10ab3fd4f21ba8e95665f
#
_cell.length_a   1.000
_cell.length_b   1.000
_cell.length_c   1.000
_cell.angle_alpha   90.00
_cell.angle_beta   90.00
_cell.angle_gamma   90.00
#
_symmetry.space_group_name_H-M   'P 1'
#
loop_
_entity.id
_entity.type
_entity.pdbx_description
1 polymer ?
#
loop_
_entity_poly.entity_id
_entity_poly.type
_entity_poly.pdbx_seq_one_letter_code
_entity_poly.pdbx_strand_id
1 'polypeptide(L)'
;MRILCIILSLLLSQVVLAETWVCRHDSPEREDLTFMPQTDGTVAWQHQKLGSLDPLALIVNSDGLLTMATQRVNILYSRFFHLDKFSGRMGETTFRASTLRRLAEKDPDLKRDMVTTIWLCESK
;
A
#
# COMPACT_ATOMS: atom_id res chain seq x y z
N MET A 1 -11.19 59.18 2.35
CA MET A 1 -10.35 58.23 1.64
C MET A 1 -10.47 56.87 2.31
N ARG A 2 -11.21 55.98 1.74
CA ARG A 2 -11.34 54.60 2.24
C ARG A 2 -10.35 53.70 1.50
N ILE A 3 -9.30 53.30 2.19
CA ILE A 3 -8.32 52.36 1.65
C ILE A 3 -8.97 50.99 1.74
N LEU A 4 -9.37 50.46 0.60
CA LEU A 4 -9.87 49.11 0.45
C LEU A 4 -8.68 48.16 0.47
N CYS A 5 -8.34 47.60 1.64
CA CYS A 5 -7.40 46.48 1.71
C CYS A 5 -8.05 45.24 1.10
N ILE A 6 -7.76 45.02 -0.17
CA ILE A 6 -8.03 43.74 -0.82
C ILE A 6 -7.00 42.75 -0.27
N ILE A 7 -7.38 42.02 0.74
CA ILE A 7 -6.63 40.83 1.16
C ILE A 7 -6.91 39.76 0.09
N LEU A 8 -6.02 39.75 -0.89
CA LEU A 8 -5.93 38.66 -1.85
C LEU A 8 -5.44 37.44 -1.10
N SER A 9 -6.39 36.69 -0.56
CA SER A 9 -6.13 35.36 -0.01
C SER A 9 -5.61 34.50 -1.16
N LEU A 10 -4.31 34.43 -1.30
CA LEU A 10 -3.64 33.40 -2.09
C LEU A 10 -3.98 32.06 -1.41
N LEU A 11 -5.09 31.48 -1.83
CA LEU A 11 -5.32 30.04 -1.69
C LEU A 11 -4.19 29.35 -2.46
N LEU A 12 -3.07 29.19 -1.80
CA LEU A 12 -2.06 28.21 -2.19
C LEU A 12 -2.79 26.86 -2.12
N SER A 13 -3.43 26.50 -3.23
CA SER A 13 -3.82 25.12 -3.47
C SER A 13 -2.52 24.34 -3.42
N GLN A 14 -2.25 23.74 -2.27
CA GLN A 14 -1.20 22.75 -2.18
C GLN A 14 -1.60 21.66 -3.16
N VAL A 15 -0.96 21.66 -4.31
CA VAL A 15 -1.02 20.52 -5.23
C VAL A 15 -0.34 19.39 -4.47
N VAL A 16 -1.16 18.58 -3.79
CA VAL A 16 -0.70 17.31 -3.24
C VAL A 16 -0.33 16.48 -4.47
N LEU A 17 0.95 16.44 -4.79
CA LEU A 17 1.47 15.54 -5.82
C LEU A 17 1.07 14.13 -5.39
N ALA A 18 0.28 13.45 -6.22
CA ALA A 18 -0.14 12.09 -5.97
C ALA A 18 1.12 11.21 -5.83
N GLU A 19 1.32 10.68 -4.63
CA GLU A 19 2.42 9.79 -4.31
C GLU A 19 2.24 8.49 -5.09
N THR A 20 3.28 8.07 -5.81
CA THR A 20 3.28 6.83 -6.57
C THR A 20 4.53 6.04 -6.24
N TRP A 21 4.34 4.77 -5.90
CA TRP A 21 5.43 3.84 -5.60
C TRP A 21 5.44 2.70 -6.59
N VAL A 22 6.59 2.47 -7.22
CA VAL A 22 6.80 1.31 -8.09
C VAL A 22 7.73 0.34 -7.40
N CYS A 23 7.25 -0.87 -7.20
CA CYS A 23 7.93 -1.91 -6.45
C CYS A 23 8.33 -3.06 -7.35
N ARG A 24 9.59 -3.47 -7.26
CA ARG A 24 10.19 -4.55 -8.03
C ARG A 24 10.62 -5.68 -7.11
N HIS A 25 10.48 -6.88 -7.59
CA HIS A 25 10.97 -8.08 -6.92
C HIS A 25 12.32 -8.51 -7.49
N ASP A 26 13.16 -9.13 -6.65
CA ASP A 26 14.46 -9.65 -7.10
C ASP A 26 14.35 -10.76 -8.15
N SER A 27 13.27 -11.54 -8.11
CA SER A 27 13.01 -12.55 -9.11
C SER A 27 12.48 -11.91 -10.40
N PRO A 28 13.13 -12.10 -11.56
CA PRO A 28 12.68 -11.54 -12.83
C PRO A 28 11.34 -12.11 -13.30
N GLU A 29 10.89 -13.21 -12.73
CA GLU A 29 9.60 -13.83 -13.02
C GLU A 29 8.43 -13.09 -12.37
N ARG A 30 8.70 -12.30 -11.33
CA ARG A 30 7.69 -11.47 -10.67
C ARG A 30 7.64 -10.09 -11.30
N GLU A 31 6.44 -9.65 -11.55
CA GLU A 31 6.18 -8.39 -12.20
C GLU A 31 6.09 -7.24 -11.20
N ASP A 32 6.36 -6.04 -11.71
CA ASP A 32 6.28 -4.82 -10.94
C ASP A 32 4.87 -4.55 -10.42
N LEU A 33 4.80 -4.04 -9.21
CA LEU A 33 3.60 -3.53 -8.57
C LEU A 33 3.67 -2.02 -8.47
N THR A 34 2.58 -1.33 -8.74
CA THR A 34 2.48 0.12 -8.58
C THR A 34 1.38 0.44 -7.58
N PHE A 35 1.70 1.30 -6.60
CA PHE A 35 0.79 1.73 -5.53
C PHE A 35 0.60 3.24 -5.56
N MET A 36 -0.64 3.67 -5.49
CA MET A 36 -1.04 5.08 -5.52
C MET A 36 -2.02 5.35 -4.38
N PRO A 37 -1.55 5.84 -3.21
CA PRO A 37 -2.42 6.25 -2.13
C PRO A 37 -3.41 7.32 -2.59
N GLN A 38 -4.67 7.18 -2.21
CA GLN A 38 -5.76 8.08 -2.54
C GLN A 38 -6.18 8.90 -1.32
N THR A 39 -6.91 9.97 -1.53
CA THR A 39 -7.44 10.82 -0.45
C THR A 39 -8.65 10.22 0.28
N ASP A 40 -9.25 9.19 -0.28
CA ASP A 40 -10.45 8.51 0.28
C ASP A 40 -10.13 7.38 1.26
N GLY A 41 -8.86 7.21 1.64
CA GLY A 41 -8.42 6.14 2.55
C GLY A 41 -8.20 4.79 1.87
N THR A 42 -8.10 4.79 0.55
CA THR A 42 -7.74 3.61 -0.25
C THR A 42 -6.39 3.79 -0.93
N VAL A 43 -5.84 2.68 -1.43
CA VAL A 43 -4.67 2.68 -2.30
C VAL A 43 -5.04 2.00 -3.60
N ALA A 44 -5.01 2.75 -4.69
CA ALA A 44 -5.11 2.15 -6.01
C ALA A 44 -3.80 1.41 -6.30
N TRP A 45 -3.90 0.21 -6.82
CA TRP A 45 -2.72 -0.55 -7.18
C TRP A 45 -2.95 -1.37 -8.44
N GLN A 46 -1.87 -1.64 -9.12
CA GLN A 46 -1.87 -2.37 -10.36
C GLN A 46 -0.68 -3.30 -10.47
N HIS A 47 -0.92 -4.38 -11.16
CA HIS A 47 0.07 -5.35 -11.56
C HIS A 47 0.42 -5.13 -13.02
N GLN A 48 1.68 -5.22 -13.40
CA GLN A 48 2.15 -4.90 -14.75
C GLN A 48 1.39 -5.64 -15.86
N LYS A 49 1.10 -6.92 -15.69
CA LYS A 49 0.33 -7.70 -16.69
C LYS A 49 -1.17 -7.72 -16.44
N LEU A 50 -1.58 -7.80 -15.19
CA LEU A 50 -2.99 -7.95 -14.84
C LEU A 50 -3.75 -6.62 -14.86
N GLY A 51 -3.02 -5.48 -14.89
CA GLY A 51 -3.62 -4.16 -14.81
C GLY A 51 -4.09 -3.81 -13.40
N SER A 52 -5.13 -2.98 -13.32
CA SER A 52 -5.69 -2.51 -12.04
C SER A 52 -6.35 -3.64 -11.26
N LEU A 53 -6.05 -3.69 -9.96
CA LEU A 53 -6.62 -4.63 -9.01
C LEU A 53 -7.60 -3.92 -8.08
N ASP A 54 -8.36 -4.69 -7.28
CA ASP A 54 -9.27 -4.12 -6.28
C ASP A 54 -8.50 -3.23 -5.29
N PRO A 55 -8.98 -2.01 -4.98
CA PRO A 55 -8.27 -1.09 -4.11
C PRO A 55 -7.96 -1.69 -2.74
N LEU A 56 -6.78 -1.35 -2.20
CA LEU A 56 -6.38 -1.70 -0.85
C LEU A 56 -6.92 -0.68 0.15
N ALA A 57 -7.09 -1.09 1.41
CA ALA A 57 -7.29 -0.18 2.51
C ALA A 57 -5.96 0.49 2.88
N LEU A 58 -5.97 1.82 3.01
CA LEU A 58 -4.86 2.58 3.54
C LEU A 58 -4.92 2.55 5.07
N ILE A 59 -3.92 1.94 5.70
CA ILE A 59 -3.86 1.83 7.17
C ILE A 59 -3.02 2.94 7.76
N VAL A 60 -1.83 3.15 7.22
CA VAL A 60 -0.90 4.22 7.62
C VAL A 60 -0.30 4.84 6.38
N ASN A 61 -0.28 6.17 6.34
CA ASN A 61 0.51 6.93 5.37
C ASN A 61 1.17 8.11 6.09
N SER A 62 2.42 7.94 6.43
CA SER A 62 3.28 8.95 7.06
C SER A 62 4.50 9.24 6.19
N ASP A 63 5.38 10.14 6.65
CA ASP A 63 6.62 10.45 5.92
C ASP A 63 7.54 9.24 5.78
N GLY A 64 7.49 8.31 6.73
CA GLY A 64 8.38 7.15 6.77
C GLY A 64 7.73 5.81 6.48
N LEU A 65 6.40 5.71 6.52
CA LEU A 65 5.71 4.43 6.47
C LEU A 65 4.44 4.49 5.63
N LEU A 66 4.27 3.52 4.75
CA LEU A 66 3.03 3.25 4.05
C LEU A 66 2.60 1.81 4.34
N THR A 67 1.46 1.65 4.99
CA THR A 67 0.88 0.34 5.30
C THR A 67 -0.47 0.19 4.63
N MET A 68 -0.67 -0.91 3.96
CA MET A 68 -1.84 -1.22 3.15
C MET A 68 -2.29 -2.66 3.38
N ALA A 69 -3.58 -2.92 3.21
CA ALA A 69 -4.12 -4.27 3.31
C ALA A 69 -5.29 -4.48 2.35
N THR A 70 -5.56 -5.73 2.01
CA THR A 70 -6.75 -6.09 1.24
C THR A 70 -8.01 -5.72 2.03
N GLN A 71 -8.97 -5.05 1.39
CA GLN A 71 -10.22 -4.61 2.02
C GLN A 71 -11.20 -5.76 2.27
N ARG A 72 -11.24 -6.68 1.32
CA ARG A 72 -12.05 -7.88 1.44
C ARG A 72 -11.18 -9.00 1.91
N VAL A 73 -11.57 -9.65 3.00
CA VAL A 73 -11.09 -10.97 3.31
C VAL A 73 -11.60 -11.86 2.19
N ASN A 74 -10.86 -11.92 1.10
CA ASN A 74 -11.14 -12.90 0.08
C ASN A 74 -11.07 -14.27 0.76
N ILE A 75 -11.98 -15.15 0.42
CA ILE A 75 -12.09 -16.51 0.95
C ILE A 75 -10.75 -17.26 0.92
N LEU A 76 -9.80 -16.81 0.08
CA LEU A 76 -8.53 -17.50 -0.13
C LEU A 76 -7.32 -16.79 0.49
N TYR A 77 -7.18 -15.47 0.34
CA TYR A 77 -5.97 -14.75 0.74
C TYR A 77 -6.24 -13.34 1.26
N SER A 78 -5.55 -12.96 2.31
CA SER A 78 -5.39 -11.57 2.75
C SER A 78 -3.94 -11.16 2.60
N ARG A 79 -3.69 -9.95 2.11
CA ARG A 79 -2.35 -9.41 1.92
C ARG A 79 -2.16 -8.15 2.74
N PHE A 80 -1.00 -8.04 3.36
CA PHE A 80 -0.54 -6.84 4.06
C PHE A 80 0.77 -6.39 3.42
N PHE A 81 0.88 -5.09 3.18
CA PHE A 81 2.06 -4.46 2.65
C PHE A 81 2.56 -3.41 3.62
N HIS A 82 3.84 -3.43 3.93
CA HIS A 82 4.52 -2.45 4.77
C HIS A 82 5.71 -1.90 4.00
N LEU A 83 5.62 -0.65 3.58
CA LEU A 83 6.70 0.06 2.90
C LEU A 83 7.40 1.00 3.85
N ASP A 84 8.69 0.77 4.07
CA ASP A 84 9.61 1.76 4.65
C ASP A 84 10.01 2.75 3.55
N LYS A 85 9.49 3.96 3.61
CA LYS A 85 9.72 4.99 2.58
C LYS A 85 11.16 5.50 2.55
N PHE A 86 11.90 5.37 3.65
CA PHE A 86 13.29 5.80 3.71
C PHE A 86 14.22 4.83 3.00
N SER A 87 14.04 3.54 3.20
CA SER A 87 14.86 2.51 2.57
C SER A 87 14.32 2.04 1.22
N GLY A 88 13.04 2.28 0.94
CA GLY A 88 12.34 1.75 -0.22
C GLY A 88 12.05 0.24 -0.13
N ARG A 89 12.24 -0.38 1.02
CA ARG A 89 11.93 -1.78 1.22
C ARG A 89 10.49 -1.98 1.63
N MET A 90 9.81 -2.87 0.97
CA MET A 90 8.43 -3.24 1.29
C MET A 90 8.33 -4.72 1.59
N GLY A 91 7.77 -5.04 2.75
CA GLY A 91 7.36 -6.39 3.11
C GLY A 91 5.93 -6.65 2.66
N GLU A 92 5.71 -7.76 1.99
CA GLU A 92 4.38 -8.29 1.69
C GLU A 92 4.17 -9.57 2.48
N THR A 93 3.14 -9.64 3.30
CA THR A 93 2.74 -10.85 4.01
C THR A 93 1.37 -11.30 3.49
N THR A 94 1.31 -12.53 3.02
CA THR A 94 0.08 -13.16 2.54
C THR A 94 -0.37 -14.23 3.51
N PHE A 95 -1.63 -14.16 3.92
CA PHE A 95 -2.28 -15.15 4.77
C PHE A 95 -3.40 -15.84 4.01
N ARG A 96 -3.54 -17.15 4.19
CA ARG A 96 -4.76 -17.83 3.80
C ARG A 96 -5.87 -17.53 4.80
N ALA A 97 -7.11 -17.51 4.37
CA ALA A 97 -8.27 -17.25 5.24
C ALA A 97 -8.36 -18.23 6.42
N SER A 98 -7.94 -19.48 6.21
CA SER A 98 -7.86 -20.50 7.26
C SER A 98 -6.77 -20.24 8.30
N THR A 99 -5.82 -19.34 8.03
CA THR A 99 -4.65 -19.12 8.89
C THR A 99 -5.06 -18.54 10.25
N LEU A 100 -5.98 -17.57 10.27
CA LEU A 100 -6.46 -16.96 11.53
C LEU A 100 -7.15 -18.01 12.42
N ARG A 101 -7.91 -18.91 11.82
CA ARG A 101 -8.55 -20.00 12.54
C ARG A 101 -7.51 -20.97 13.12
N ARG A 102 -6.51 -21.33 12.33
CA ARG A 102 -5.42 -22.24 12.74
C ARG A 102 -4.49 -21.59 13.78
N LEU A 103 -4.33 -20.27 13.75
CA LEU A 103 -3.65 -19.53 14.83
C LEU A 103 -4.34 -19.73 16.17
N ALA A 104 -5.66 -19.63 16.21
CA ALA A 104 -6.44 -19.88 17.42
C ALA A 104 -6.31 -21.32 17.91
N GLU A 105 -6.15 -22.26 17.01
CA GLU A 105 -5.98 -23.69 17.28
C GLU A 105 -4.52 -24.09 17.58
N LYS A 106 -3.56 -23.13 17.55
CA LYS A 106 -2.12 -23.34 17.75
C LYS A 106 -1.53 -24.42 16.83
N ASP A 107 -1.94 -24.41 15.58
CA ASP A 107 -1.48 -25.37 14.57
C ASP A 107 0.03 -25.20 14.29
N PRO A 108 0.85 -26.27 14.43
CA PRO A 108 2.30 -26.19 14.19
C PRO A 108 2.66 -25.93 12.72
N ASP A 109 1.75 -26.22 11.78
CA ASP A 109 1.97 -26.01 10.34
C ASP A 109 1.64 -24.59 9.87
N LEU A 110 1.30 -23.68 10.78
CA LEU A 110 0.93 -22.30 10.50
C LEU A 110 1.93 -21.56 9.61
N LYS A 111 3.21 -21.79 9.81
CA LYS A 111 4.28 -21.15 9.04
C LYS A 111 4.19 -21.42 7.53
N ARG A 112 3.57 -22.52 7.12
CA ARG A 112 3.39 -22.86 5.71
C ARG A 112 2.34 -22.01 5.01
N ASP A 113 1.41 -21.42 5.76
CA ASP A 113 0.30 -20.64 5.22
C ASP A 113 0.60 -19.13 5.22
N MET A 114 1.75 -18.74 5.76
CA MET A 114 2.24 -17.38 5.76
C MET A 114 3.42 -17.27 4.78
N VAL A 115 3.26 -16.46 3.77
CA VAL A 115 4.33 -16.16 2.82
C VAL A 115 4.73 -14.70 2.96
N THR A 116 6.01 -14.46 3.22
CA THR A 116 6.57 -13.11 3.25
C THR A 116 7.48 -12.91 2.05
N THR A 117 7.25 -11.82 1.34
CA THR A 117 8.00 -11.41 0.16
C THR A 117 8.54 -10.01 0.36
N ILE A 118 9.77 -9.76 -0.07
CA ILE A 118 10.41 -8.43 -0.01
C ILE A 118 10.46 -7.83 -1.41
N TRP A 119 10.06 -6.57 -1.50
CA TRP A 119 10.07 -5.75 -2.69
C TRP A 119 10.99 -4.55 -2.50
N LEU A 120 11.58 -4.08 -3.59
CA LEU A 120 12.30 -2.81 -3.64
C LEU A 120 11.45 -1.78 -4.37
N CYS A 121 11.15 -0.67 -3.71
CA CYS A 121 10.24 0.36 -4.18
C CYS A 121 10.96 1.68 -4.39
N GLU A 122 10.53 2.38 -5.42
CA GLU A 122 10.96 3.74 -5.74
C GLU A 122 9.74 4.65 -5.84
N SER A 123 9.85 5.84 -5.27
CA SER A 123 8.86 6.91 -5.47
C SER A 123 9.04 7.52 -6.86
N LYS A 124 7.95 7.76 -7.54
CA LYS A 124 7.92 8.46 -8.84
C LYS A 124 7.13 9.73 -8.78
#